data_612e6ea91cb6875dc088a447200cc7f8
#
_entry.id   612e6ea91cb6875dc088a447200cc7f8
#
_cell.length_a   1.000
_cell.length_b   1.000
_cell.length_c   1.000
_cell.angle_alpha   90.00
_cell.angle_beta   90.00
_cell.angle_gamma   90.00
#
_symmetry.space_group_name_H-M   'P 1'
#
loop_
_entity.id
_entity.type
_entity.pdbx_description
1 polymer ?
#
loop_
_entity_poly.entity_id
_entity_poly.type
_entity_poly.pdbx_seq_one_letter_code
_entity_poly.pdbx_strand_id
1 'polypeptide(L)'
;MSRWRRLRSRVIGAALVTAVCLAGATVPAPATHAAPADRFGDLEWTFVRIRYHAWPEADDRYRRDYGSEPWAIDSPSADYNVSRRLRTATSIVVHDPIVGLTLDDPQLFAHPWIYFVEPGTLHLTTEDVSILREFLLRGGTATFDDFHGPIEWENLARELARVFPDRPIVDLAPPHPIFSCFYPVASYPQIPGLGSFLNGRTWEKGGFVARLRTILDAAGRPMVMINWNTDMGDGWEWSNAEQYPGYIKYTADAYRMGINEIVYSLTH
;
A
#
# COMPACT_ATOMS: atom_id res chain seq x y z
N MET A 1 -39.59 83.31 29.42
CA MET A 1 -40.46 83.59 30.60
C MET A 1 -40.06 82.54 31.68
N SER A 2 -39.72 83.09 32.83
CA SER A 2 -39.66 82.66 34.25
C SER A 2 -38.84 81.39 34.56
N ARG A 3 -37.73 81.67 35.17
CA ARG A 3 -37.41 81.87 36.59
C ARG A 3 -37.93 80.73 37.49
N TRP A 4 -37.10 80.05 38.28
CA TRP A 4 -36.62 80.39 39.63
C TRP A 4 -35.67 79.31 40.14
N ARG A 5 -34.45 79.68 40.56
CA ARG A 5 -33.81 79.81 41.91
C ARG A 5 -33.60 78.54 42.74
N ARG A 6 -32.31 78.24 42.86
CA ARG A 6 -31.50 78.02 44.10
C ARG A 6 -32.14 77.26 45.28
N LEU A 7 -31.43 76.23 45.73
CA LEU A 7 -30.98 76.22 47.12
C LEU A 7 -29.72 75.31 47.25
N ARG A 8 -28.72 75.83 47.97
CA ARG A 8 -27.48 75.16 48.35
C ARG A 8 -27.73 74.39 49.62
N SER A 9 -27.25 73.17 49.75
CA SER A 9 -26.86 72.53 51.03
C SER A 9 -25.61 71.70 50.83
N ARG A 10 -24.58 72.08 51.56
CA ARG A 10 -23.31 71.35 51.68
C ARG A 10 -23.56 70.17 52.57
N VAL A 11 -23.23 68.98 52.12
CA VAL A 11 -23.00 67.81 52.99
C VAL A 11 -21.64 67.30 52.65
N ILE A 12 -20.75 67.32 53.65
CA ILE A 12 -19.44 66.70 53.63
C ILE A 12 -19.68 65.21 53.79
N GLY A 13 -19.36 64.45 52.76
CA GLY A 13 -19.41 62.98 52.76
C GLY A 13 -18.04 62.44 52.46
N ALA A 14 -17.49 61.70 53.40
CA ALA A 14 -16.17 61.04 53.32
C ALA A 14 -16.10 60.11 52.13
N ALA A 15 -15.07 60.27 51.31
CA ALA A 15 -14.78 59.37 50.21
C ALA A 15 -14.17 58.08 50.75
N LEU A 16 -14.91 56.99 50.74
CA LEU A 16 -14.38 55.64 50.91
C LEU A 16 -13.75 55.21 49.56
N VAL A 17 -12.44 55.16 49.48
CA VAL A 17 -11.70 54.59 48.36
C VAL A 17 -11.76 53.08 48.50
N THR A 18 -12.64 52.42 47.81
CA THR A 18 -12.67 50.98 47.70
C THR A 18 -11.64 50.56 46.64
N ALA A 19 -10.48 50.02 47.04
CA ALA A 19 -9.52 49.43 46.14
C ALA A 19 -10.10 48.12 45.60
N VAL A 20 -10.53 48.11 44.35
CA VAL A 20 -10.91 46.90 43.63
C VAL A 20 -9.60 46.22 43.16
N CYS A 21 -9.17 45.17 43.86
CA CYS A 21 -8.15 44.27 43.35
C CYS A 21 -8.70 43.52 42.14
N LEU A 22 -8.34 43.92 40.93
CA LEU A 22 -8.52 43.15 39.73
C LEU A 22 -7.58 41.94 39.82
N ALA A 23 -8.12 40.81 40.30
CA ALA A 23 -7.46 39.52 40.15
C ALA A 23 -7.41 39.22 38.62
N GLY A 24 -6.23 39.38 38.02
CA GLY A 24 -5.99 39.03 36.66
C GLY A 24 -6.16 37.51 36.49
N ALA A 25 -7.27 37.07 35.97
CA ALA A 25 -7.44 35.71 35.53
C ALA A 25 -6.43 35.47 34.38
N THR A 26 -5.34 34.78 34.68
CA THR A 26 -4.44 34.25 33.62
C THR A 26 -5.22 33.21 32.84
N VAL A 27 -5.65 33.58 31.65
CA VAL A 27 -6.18 32.59 30.66
C VAL A 27 -5.02 31.64 30.36
N PRO A 28 -5.16 30.33 30.64
CA PRO A 28 -4.11 29.39 30.26
C PRO A 28 -3.93 29.45 28.74
N ALA A 29 -2.69 29.57 28.30
CA ALA A 29 -2.37 29.47 26.87
C ALA A 29 -2.94 28.16 26.31
N PRO A 30 -3.51 28.17 25.11
CA PRO A 30 -4.01 26.94 24.49
C PRO A 30 -2.86 25.93 24.46
N ALA A 31 -3.13 24.73 25.00
CA ALA A 31 -2.20 23.64 24.91
C ALA A 31 -1.86 23.42 23.44
N THR A 32 -0.61 23.65 23.08
CA THR A 32 -0.09 23.24 21.76
C THR A 32 -0.18 21.72 21.73
N HIS A 33 -1.22 21.20 21.08
CA HIS A 33 -1.22 19.79 20.73
C HIS A 33 0.01 19.58 19.84
N ALA A 34 0.99 18.86 20.35
CA ALA A 34 2.08 18.36 19.51
C ALA A 34 1.41 17.62 18.33
N ALA A 35 1.85 17.93 17.11
CA ALA A 35 1.41 17.18 15.95
C ALA A 35 1.61 15.69 16.25
N PRO A 36 0.66 14.81 15.86
CA PRO A 36 0.85 13.38 16.04
C PRO A 36 2.21 13.01 15.46
N ALA A 37 2.99 12.23 16.21
CA ALA A 37 4.28 11.73 15.73
C ALA A 37 4.06 11.08 14.37
N ASP A 38 4.89 11.44 13.40
CA ASP A 38 4.84 10.88 12.06
C ASP A 38 5.13 9.36 12.17
N ARG A 39 4.13 8.54 11.90
CA ARG A 39 4.18 7.08 12.07
C ARG A 39 5.10 6.40 11.06
N PHE A 40 5.48 7.08 9.99
CA PHE A 40 6.13 6.49 8.83
C PHE A 40 7.45 7.18 8.46
N GLY A 41 7.83 8.27 9.13
CA GLY A 41 8.98 9.10 8.78
C GLY A 41 10.34 8.40 8.87
N ASP A 42 10.44 7.32 9.64
CA ASP A 42 11.65 6.52 9.80
C ASP A 42 11.66 5.27 8.89
N LEU A 43 10.61 5.07 8.08
CA LEU A 43 10.52 3.94 7.16
C LEU A 43 11.09 4.29 5.80
N GLU A 44 11.85 3.36 5.23
CA GLU A 44 12.42 3.45 3.90
C GLU A 44 11.88 2.34 3.00
N TRP A 45 11.70 2.63 1.73
CA TRP A 45 11.18 1.67 0.77
C TRP A 45 11.76 1.91 -0.63
N THR A 46 11.98 0.82 -1.35
CA THR A 46 12.39 0.80 -2.75
C THR A 46 11.49 -0.18 -3.49
N PHE A 47 11.04 0.16 -4.67
CA PHE A 47 10.38 -0.83 -5.52
C PHE A 47 11.41 -1.85 -6.01
N VAL A 48 11.27 -3.10 -5.58
CA VAL A 48 12.14 -4.19 -5.98
C VAL A 48 11.35 -5.22 -6.77
N ARG A 49 11.58 -5.28 -8.08
CA ARG A 49 10.97 -6.26 -8.98
C ARG A 49 11.88 -7.47 -9.13
N ILE A 50 11.32 -8.67 -8.96
CA ILE A 50 12.10 -9.89 -9.11
C ILE A 50 12.09 -10.38 -10.55
N ARG A 51 13.27 -10.52 -11.12
CA ARG A 51 13.52 -11.16 -12.40
C ARG A 51 13.64 -12.67 -12.16
N TYR A 52 12.50 -13.33 -12.17
CA TYR A 52 12.39 -14.76 -11.94
C TYR A 52 12.50 -15.55 -13.27
N HIS A 53 12.73 -16.85 -13.16
CA HIS A 53 12.62 -17.77 -14.27
C HIS A 53 11.16 -18.19 -14.47
N ALA A 54 10.65 -18.06 -15.68
CA ALA A 54 9.39 -18.64 -16.08
C ALA A 54 9.63 -20.00 -16.80
N TRP A 55 8.57 -20.74 -17.03
CA TRP A 55 8.65 -21.90 -17.92
C TRP A 55 9.03 -21.44 -19.33
N PRO A 56 9.91 -22.16 -20.07
CA PRO A 56 10.39 -21.71 -21.38
C PRO A 56 9.28 -21.37 -22.39
N GLU A 57 8.21 -22.16 -22.39
CA GLU A 57 7.07 -21.94 -23.27
C GLU A 57 6.30 -20.64 -22.90
N ALA A 58 6.33 -20.24 -21.64
CA ALA A 58 5.76 -18.98 -21.19
C ALA A 58 6.64 -17.81 -21.63
N ASP A 59 7.95 -17.87 -21.43
CA ASP A 59 8.89 -16.85 -21.91
C ASP A 59 8.75 -16.60 -23.41
N ASP A 60 8.69 -17.65 -24.23
CA ASP A 60 8.52 -17.56 -25.67
C ASP A 60 7.18 -16.90 -26.06
N ARG A 61 6.11 -17.23 -25.33
CA ARG A 61 4.78 -16.63 -25.52
C ARG A 61 4.80 -15.13 -25.18
N TYR A 62 5.31 -14.75 -24.02
CA TYR A 62 5.34 -13.36 -23.59
C TYR A 62 6.22 -12.49 -24.48
N ARG A 63 7.39 -12.97 -24.88
CA ARG A 63 8.26 -12.29 -25.85
C ARG A 63 7.57 -12.06 -27.20
N ARG A 64 6.79 -13.05 -27.66
CA ARG A 64 6.05 -12.94 -28.93
C ARG A 64 4.86 -12.00 -28.82
N ASP A 65 4.07 -12.10 -27.74
CA ASP A 65 2.76 -11.46 -27.60
C ASP A 65 2.88 -10.05 -27.02
N TYR A 66 3.87 -9.82 -26.16
CA TYR A 66 4.09 -8.54 -25.45
C TYR A 66 5.48 -7.93 -25.70
N GLY A 67 6.39 -8.62 -26.35
CA GLY A 67 7.77 -8.16 -26.58
C GLY A 67 8.63 -8.14 -25.31
N SER A 68 8.21 -8.83 -24.26
CA SER A 68 8.81 -8.79 -22.93
C SER A 68 8.81 -10.19 -22.30
N GLU A 69 9.56 -10.34 -21.21
CA GLU A 69 9.48 -11.51 -20.32
C GLU A 69 8.35 -11.30 -19.29
N PRO A 70 7.74 -12.38 -18.73
CA PRO A 70 6.62 -12.25 -17.78
C PRO A 70 6.94 -11.31 -16.61
N TRP A 71 8.12 -11.43 -16.03
CA TRP A 71 8.53 -10.61 -14.88
C TRP A 71 8.64 -9.10 -15.19
N ALA A 72 8.71 -8.71 -16.47
CA ALA A 72 8.90 -7.32 -16.91
C ALA A 72 7.61 -6.66 -17.43
N ILE A 73 6.46 -7.35 -17.34
CA ILE A 73 5.15 -6.78 -17.68
C ILE A 73 4.90 -5.54 -16.79
N ASP A 74 4.21 -4.51 -17.31
CA ASP A 74 3.89 -3.21 -16.68
C ASP A 74 5.10 -2.33 -16.32
N SER A 75 6.32 -2.89 -16.46
CA SER A 75 7.55 -2.14 -16.16
C SER A 75 7.93 -1.22 -17.33
N PRO A 76 8.44 -0.02 -17.04
CA PRO A 76 8.66 0.55 -15.71
C PRO A 76 7.52 1.44 -15.20
N SER A 77 6.42 1.55 -15.93
CA SER A 77 5.37 2.54 -15.66
C SER A 77 4.65 2.29 -14.33
N ALA A 78 4.26 1.04 -14.06
CA ALA A 78 3.63 0.65 -12.80
C ALA A 78 4.54 0.98 -11.60
N ASP A 79 5.81 0.62 -11.71
CA ASP A 79 6.83 0.77 -10.68
C ASP A 79 7.04 2.25 -10.30
N TYR A 80 7.18 3.13 -11.30
CA TYR A 80 7.30 4.58 -11.08
C TYR A 80 6.03 5.20 -10.50
N ASN A 81 4.88 4.78 -11.00
CA ASN A 81 3.61 5.37 -10.61
C ASN A 81 3.26 5.02 -9.15
N VAL A 82 3.45 3.75 -8.72
CA VAL A 82 3.20 3.37 -7.31
C VAL A 82 4.24 4.00 -6.38
N SER A 83 5.52 4.06 -6.76
CA SER A 83 6.57 4.74 -6.00
C SER A 83 6.25 6.22 -5.79
N ARG A 84 5.87 6.92 -6.87
CA ARG A 84 5.44 8.31 -6.80
C ARG A 84 4.22 8.49 -5.90
N ARG A 85 3.24 7.59 -6.01
CA ARG A 85 2.01 7.67 -5.20
C ARG A 85 2.31 7.43 -3.73
N LEU A 86 3.13 6.44 -3.39
CA LEU A 86 3.55 6.18 -2.02
C LEU A 86 4.25 7.39 -1.41
N ARG A 87 5.22 7.99 -2.13
CA ARG A 87 5.94 9.20 -1.72
C ARG A 87 5.02 10.40 -1.47
N THR A 88 3.95 10.54 -2.26
CA THR A 88 3.03 11.68 -2.12
C THR A 88 1.92 11.46 -1.11
N ALA A 89 1.59 10.22 -0.79
CA ALA A 89 0.50 9.87 0.11
C ALA A 89 0.96 9.61 1.55
N THR A 90 2.25 9.29 1.75
CA THR A 90 2.82 8.92 3.04
C THR A 90 4.08 9.73 3.32
N SER A 91 4.63 9.61 4.52
CA SER A 91 5.95 10.13 4.91
C SER A 91 7.07 9.09 4.76
N ILE A 92 6.79 7.90 4.21
CA ILE A 92 7.80 6.90 3.92
C ILE A 92 8.83 7.47 2.94
N VAL A 93 10.12 7.28 3.24
CA VAL A 93 11.21 7.65 2.34
C VAL A 93 11.26 6.64 1.20
N VAL A 94 10.84 7.08 0.02
CA VAL A 94 10.84 6.25 -1.19
C VAL A 94 12.08 6.53 -2.01
N HIS A 95 12.90 5.50 -2.23
CA HIS A 95 14.15 5.62 -2.99
C HIS A 95 13.92 5.40 -4.49
N ASP A 96 14.69 6.12 -5.29
CA ASP A 96 14.91 5.94 -6.72
C ASP A 96 16.37 5.49 -6.94
N PRO A 97 16.66 4.67 -7.95
CA PRO A 97 15.78 4.12 -8.97
C PRO A 97 15.04 2.85 -8.53
N ILE A 98 14.10 2.41 -9.38
CA ILE A 98 13.52 1.07 -9.32
C ILE A 98 14.62 0.03 -9.48
N VAL A 99 14.57 -1.03 -8.69
CA VAL A 99 15.59 -2.06 -8.66
C VAL A 99 15.01 -3.38 -9.21
N GLY A 100 15.69 -3.95 -10.20
CA GLY A 100 15.39 -5.29 -10.74
C GLY A 100 16.44 -6.29 -10.28
N LEU A 101 16.09 -7.22 -9.38
CA LEU A 101 16.99 -8.24 -8.82
C LEU A 101 16.58 -9.65 -9.25
N THR A 102 17.52 -10.57 -9.28
CA THR A 102 17.24 -12.00 -9.17
C THR A 102 17.21 -12.41 -7.70
N LEU A 103 16.66 -13.57 -7.37
CA LEU A 103 16.61 -14.03 -5.97
C LEU A 103 18.01 -14.27 -5.38
N ASP A 104 18.96 -14.65 -6.20
CA ASP A 104 20.37 -14.88 -5.80
C ASP A 104 21.21 -13.59 -5.75
N ASP A 105 20.63 -12.43 -6.05
CA ASP A 105 21.34 -11.15 -5.94
C ASP A 105 21.66 -10.84 -4.47
N PRO A 106 22.94 -10.55 -4.12
CA PRO A 106 23.34 -10.27 -2.75
C PRO A 106 22.64 -9.03 -2.13
N GLN A 107 22.09 -8.14 -2.95
CA GLN A 107 21.34 -6.96 -2.48
C GLN A 107 19.92 -7.31 -2.02
N LEU A 108 19.39 -8.50 -2.33
CA LEU A 108 18.01 -8.89 -2.01
C LEU A 108 17.65 -8.61 -0.54
N PHE A 109 18.52 -9.03 0.37
CA PHE A 109 18.29 -8.93 1.82
C PHE A 109 18.43 -7.50 2.39
N ALA A 110 18.81 -6.52 1.56
CA ALA A 110 18.80 -5.12 1.94
C ALA A 110 17.39 -4.47 1.80
N HIS A 111 16.46 -5.17 1.19
CA HIS A 111 15.13 -4.66 0.91
C HIS A 111 14.06 -5.44 1.69
N PRO A 112 13.11 -4.77 2.36
CA PRO A 112 12.09 -5.45 3.15
C PRO A 112 10.94 -6.01 2.31
N TRP A 113 10.80 -5.59 1.06
CA TRP A 113 9.67 -5.90 0.18
C TRP A 113 10.13 -6.16 -1.25
N ILE A 114 9.57 -7.21 -1.86
CA ILE A 114 9.84 -7.61 -3.25
C ILE A 114 8.55 -7.91 -4.00
N TYR A 115 8.57 -7.73 -5.33
CA TYR A 115 7.39 -7.82 -6.19
C TYR A 115 7.60 -8.80 -7.35
N PHE A 116 6.62 -9.67 -7.55
CA PHE A 116 6.52 -10.62 -8.65
C PHE A 116 5.25 -10.33 -9.43
N VAL A 117 5.38 -9.95 -10.70
CA VAL A 117 4.27 -9.83 -11.64
C VAL A 117 4.14 -11.10 -12.48
N GLU A 118 2.94 -11.45 -12.95
CA GLU A 118 2.65 -12.64 -13.77
C GLU A 118 3.20 -13.98 -13.19
N PRO A 119 3.12 -14.19 -11.88
CA PRO A 119 3.72 -15.37 -11.23
C PRO A 119 2.99 -16.68 -11.57
N GLY A 120 1.92 -16.61 -12.36
CA GLY A 120 1.24 -17.79 -12.92
C GLY A 120 2.13 -18.65 -13.78
N THR A 121 3.28 -18.12 -14.22
CA THR A 121 4.29 -18.82 -15.01
C THR A 121 5.59 -19.07 -14.27
N LEU A 122 5.65 -18.68 -12.98
CA LEU A 122 6.85 -18.80 -12.14
C LEU A 122 7.40 -20.24 -12.09
N HIS A 123 8.71 -20.32 -12.22
CA HIS A 123 9.48 -21.55 -12.01
C HIS A 123 10.67 -21.23 -11.09
N LEU A 124 10.65 -21.75 -9.87
CA LEU A 124 11.74 -21.58 -8.91
C LEU A 124 12.75 -22.74 -9.03
N THR A 125 14.03 -22.40 -9.12
CA THR A 125 15.09 -23.39 -8.93
C THR A 125 15.12 -23.88 -7.47
N THR A 126 15.90 -24.91 -7.16
CA THR A 126 16.07 -25.36 -5.77
C THR A 126 16.74 -24.28 -4.91
N GLU A 127 17.64 -23.51 -5.50
CA GLU A 127 18.32 -22.39 -4.86
C GLU A 127 17.33 -21.23 -4.57
N ASP A 128 16.53 -20.84 -5.56
CA ASP A 128 15.48 -19.82 -5.40
C ASP A 128 14.52 -20.15 -4.26
N VAL A 129 14.09 -21.41 -4.16
CA VAL A 129 13.23 -21.88 -3.07
C VAL A 129 13.88 -21.63 -1.70
N SER A 130 15.16 -21.94 -1.58
CA SER A 130 15.90 -21.78 -0.32
C SER A 130 16.07 -20.30 0.04
N ILE A 131 16.43 -19.48 -0.94
CA ILE A 131 16.64 -18.04 -0.76
C ILE A 131 15.32 -17.32 -0.42
N LEU A 132 14.26 -17.60 -1.18
CA LEU A 132 12.96 -17.00 -0.93
C LEU A 132 12.43 -17.39 0.46
N ARG A 133 12.58 -18.66 0.87
CA ARG A 133 12.23 -19.09 2.23
C ARG A 133 13.01 -18.29 3.28
N GLU A 134 14.31 -18.16 3.12
CA GLU A 134 15.17 -17.42 4.04
C GLU A 134 14.78 -15.94 4.12
N PHE A 135 14.56 -15.30 2.96
CA PHE A 135 14.13 -13.91 2.87
C PHE A 135 12.84 -13.67 3.68
N LEU A 136 11.83 -14.49 3.47
CA LEU A 136 10.53 -14.38 4.14
C LEU A 136 10.62 -14.65 5.65
N LEU A 137 11.43 -15.66 6.06
CA LEU A 137 11.64 -15.97 7.47
C LEU A 137 12.46 -14.90 8.22
N ARG A 138 13.29 -14.14 7.52
CA ARG A 138 14.03 -13.00 8.10
C ARG A 138 13.18 -11.73 8.25
N GLY A 139 11.90 -11.78 7.88
CA GLY A 139 10.98 -10.65 8.01
C GLY A 139 10.66 -9.94 6.70
N GLY A 140 11.24 -10.36 5.58
CA GLY A 140 10.87 -9.86 4.26
C GLY A 140 9.43 -10.19 3.89
N THR A 141 8.89 -9.44 2.93
CA THR A 141 7.56 -9.66 2.36
C THR A 141 7.64 -9.73 0.84
N ALA A 142 6.96 -10.70 0.23
CA ALA A 142 6.83 -10.82 -1.21
C ALA A 142 5.39 -10.57 -1.65
N THR A 143 5.18 -9.73 -2.66
CA THR A 143 3.89 -9.54 -3.32
C THR A 143 3.89 -10.24 -4.67
N PHE A 144 2.88 -11.07 -4.91
CA PHE A 144 2.61 -11.79 -6.15
C PHE A 144 1.32 -11.22 -6.75
N ASP A 145 1.40 -10.68 -7.96
CA ASP A 145 0.33 -9.90 -8.57
C ASP A 145 0.15 -10.25 -10.04
N ASP A 146 -1.01 -9.92 -10.60
CA ASP A 146 -1.37 -10.09 -12.01
C ASP A 146 -1.26 -11.54 -12.48
N PHE A 147 -2.04 -12.41 -11.86
CA PHE A 147 -2.22 -13.78 -12.33
C PHE A 147 -3.65 -14.27 -12.07
N HIS A 148 -4.15 -15.13 -12.96
CA HIS A 148 -5.58 -15.34 -13.06
C HIS A 148 -5.97 -16.79 -13.30
N GLY A 149 -7.15 -17.13 -12.79
CA GLY A 149 -7.78 -18.42 -13.05
C GLY A 149 -7.12 -19.60 -12.33
N PRO A 150 -7.67 -20.80 -12.51
CA PRO A 150 -7.24 -21.98 -11.78
C PRO A 150 -5.84 -22.49 -12.19
N ILE A 151 -5.49 -22.38 -13.47
CA ILE A 151 -4.23 -22.96 -13.98
C ILE A 151 -3.02 -22.20 -13.41
N GLU A 152 -3.07 -20.88 -13.45
CA GLU A 152 -2.00 -20.04 -12.90
C GLU A 152 -1.92 -20.12 -11.38
N TRP A 153 -3.09 -20.24 -10.73
CA TRP A 153 -3.16 -20.53 -9.32
C TRP A 153 -2.47 -21.85 -8.94
N GLU A 154 -2.77 -22.93 -9.66
CA GLU A 154 -2.14 -24.23 -9.40
C GLU A 154 -0.62 -24.18 -9.54
N ASN A 155 -0.11 -23.42 -10.53
CA ASN A 155 1.32 -23.23 -10.69
C ASN A 155 1.94 -22.51 -9.49
N LEU A 156 1.43 -21.31 -9.17
CA LEU A 156 1.97 -20.52 -8.05
C LEU A 156 1.85 -21.27 -6.71
N ALA A 157 0.71 -21.90 -6.46
CA ALA A 157 0.51 -22.67 -5.22
C ALA A 157 1.50 -23.83 -5.10
N ARG A 158 1.82 -24.52 -6.21
CA ARG A 158 2.84 -25.58 -6.24
C ARG A 158 4.23 -25.03 -5.94
N GLU A 159 4.63 -23.92 -6.53
CA GLU A 159 5.92 -23.29 -6.28
C GLU A 159 6.04 -22.82 -4.81
N LEU A 160 5.01 -22.18 -4.28
CA LEU A 160 4.99 -21.74 -2.87
C LEU A 160 4.95 -22.91 -1.88
N ALA A 161 4.33 -24.05 -2.23
CA ALA A 161 4.38 -25.26 -1.41
C ALA A 161 5.80 -25.86 -1.34
N ARG A 162 6.67 -25.60 -2.31
CA ARG A 162 8.10 -25.95 -2.23
C ARG A 162 8.84 -25.06 -1.25
N VAL A 163 8.45 -23.78 -1.19
CA VAL A 163 9.04 -22.82 -0.24
C VAL A 163 8.58 -23.11 1.19
N PHE A 164 7.29 -23.39 1.40
CA PHE A 164 6.68 -23.67 2.71
C PHE A 164 5.80 -24.93 2.66
N PRO A 165 6.38 -26.12 2.66
CA PRO A 165 5.59 -27.36 2.64
C PRO A 165 4.81 -27.62 3.94
N ASP A 166 5.20 -26.93 4.99
CA ASP A 166 4.65 -27.03 6.36
C ASP A 166 3.61 -25.96 6.69
N ARG A 167 3.31 -25.05 5.76
CA ARG A 167 2.40 -23.90 6.01
C ARG A 167 1.32 -23.80 4.94
N PRO A 168 0.04 -23.69 5.32
CA PRO A 168 -1.03 -23.50 4.35
C PRO A 168 -1.07 -22.08 3.78
N ILE A 169 -1.55 -21.97 2.54
CA ILE A 169 -2.01 -20.68 2.00
C ILE A 169 -3.43 -20.45 2.52
N VAL A 170 -3.68 -19.27 3.09
CA VAL A 170 -4.97 -18.88 3.67
C VAL A 170 -5.50 -17.59 3.04
N ASP A 171 -6.81 -17.42 3.01
CA ASP A 171 -7.45 -16.18 2.56
C ASP A 171 -7.32 -15.09 3.64
N LEU A 172 -7.03 -13.84 3.22
CA LEU A 172 -7.15 -12.64 4.04
C LEU A 172 -8.38 -11.85 3.60
N ALA A 173 -9.19 -11.46 4.56
CA ALA A 173 -10.39 -10.65 4.33
C ALA A 173 -10.61 -9.67 5.49
N PRO A 174 -11.40 -8.60 5.31
CA PRO A 174 -11.82 -7.77 6.43
C PRO A 174 -12.48 -8.61 7.54
N PRO A 175 -12.18 -8.33 8.83
CA PRO A 175 -11.55 -7.11 9.34
C PRO A 175 -10.02 -7.17 9.53
N HIS A 176 -9.29 -8.00 8.78
CA HIS A 176 -7.84 -8.07 8.93
C HIS A 176 -7.21 -6.66 8.77
N PRO A 177 -6.23 -6.26 9.63
CA PRO A 177 -5.67 -4.90 9.65
C PRO A 177 -5.10 -4.40 8.32
N ILE A 178 -4.63 -5.28 7.44
CA ILE A 178 -4.14 -4.91 6.10
C ILE A 178 -5.18 -4.14 5.28
N PHE A 179 -6.48 -4.33 5.55
CA PHE A 179 -7.57 -3.63 4.87
C PHE A 179 -7.86 -2.24 5.43
N SER A 180 -7.12 -1.80 6.46
CA SER A 180 -7.36 -0.50 7.11
C SER A 180 -6.12 0.14 7.74
N CYS A 181 -4.92 -0.42 7.51
CA CYS A 181 -3.69 0.10 8.13
C CYS A 181 -3.33 1.51 7.64
N PHE A 182 -3.70 1.86 6.42
CA PHE A 182 -3.54 3.20 5.86
C PHE A 182 -4.84 3.70 5.21
N TYR A 183 -5.35 3.02 4.18
CA TYR A 183 -6.63 3.31 3.57
C TYR A 183 -7.71 2.32 4.02
N PRO A 184 -8.95 2.78 4.31
CA PRO A 184 -10.06 1.86 4.53
C PRO A 184 -10.46 1.20 3.21
N VAL A 185 -10.41 -0.13 3.18
CA VAL A 185 -10.82 -0.98 2.05
C VAL A 185 -11.89 -1.96 2.56
N ALA A 186 -13.12 -1.77 2.14
CA ALA A 186 -14.27 -2.54 2.65
C ALA A 186 -14.30 -3.99 2.14
N SER A 187 -13.76 -4.23 0.96
CA SER A 187 -13.64 -5.56 0.35
C SER A 187 -12.42 -5.59 -0.57
N TYR A 188 -11.84 -6.77 -0.77
CA TYR A 188 -10.72 -6.91 -1.69
C TYR A 188 -11.16 -6.62 -3.12
N PRO A 189 -10.46 -5.69 -3.85
CA PRO A 189 -10.89 -5.26 -5.17
C PRO A 189 -10.51 -6.27 -6.26
N GLN A 190 -11.33 -6.37 -7.31
CA GLN A 190 -10.96 -6.98 -8.57
C GLN A 190 -10.63 -5.89 -9.58
N ILE A 191 -9.34 -5.72 -9.84
CA ILE A 191 -8.82 -4.78 -10.82
C ILE A 191 -8.59 -5.59 -12.09
N PRO A 192 -9.25 -5.25 -13.21
CA PRO A 192 -9.00 -5.92 -14.48
C PRO A 192 -7.73 -5.40 -15.13
N GLY A 193 -7.02 -6.23 -15.86
CA GLY A 193 -6.07 -5.76 -16.86
C GLY A 193 -6.78 -4.85 -17.89
N LEU A 194 -6.06 -3.87 -18.44
CA LEU A 194 -6.64 -2.90 -19.38
C LEU A 194 -7.30 -3.58 -20.58
N GLY A 195 -6.68 -4.65 -21.10
CA GLY A 195 -7.26 -5.43 -22.19
C GLY A 195 -8.62 -6.03 -21.83
N SER A 196 -8.79 -6.55 -20.65
CA SER A 196 -10.05 -7.08 -20.15
C SER A 196 -11.08 -5.97 -19.93
N PHE A 197 -10.68 -4.84 -19.34
CA PHE A 197 -11.53 -3.66 -19.18
C PHE A 197 -12.08 -3.15 -20.51
N LEU A 198 -11.24 -3.02 -21.53
CA LEU A 198 -11.65 -2.57 -22.87
C LEU A 198 -12.63 -3.53 -23.54
N ASN A 199 -12.62 -4.81 -23.16
CA ASN A 199 -13.58 -5.82 -23.57
C ASN A 199 -14.78 -5.96 -22.62
N GLY A 200 -14.99 -5.01 -21.70
CA GLY A 200 -16.13 -4.97 -20.78
C GLY A 200 -16.12 -6.05 -19.69
N ARG A 201 -14.95 -6.59 -19.36
CA ARG A 201 -14.76 -7.63 -18.34
C ARG A 201 -13.90 -7.12 -17.19
N THR A 202 -14.11 -7.71 -16.01
CA THR A 202 -13.27 -7.47 -14.81
C THR A 202 -12.43 -8.71 -14.45
N TRP A 203 -12.48 -9.75 -15.23
CA TRP A 203 -11.87 -11.05 -14.97
C TRP A 203 -11.11 -11.58 -16.18
N GLU A 204 -10.10 -12.42 -15.91
CA GLU A 204 -9.26 -13.08 -16.91
C GLU A 204 -9.16 -14.58 -16.63
N LYS A 205 -8.87 -15.36 -17.68
CA LYS A 205 -8.49 -16.79 -17.58
C LYS A 205 -9.41 -17.63 -16.67
N GLY A 206 -10.70 -17.22 -16.51
CA GLY A 206 -11.66 -17.88 -15.58
C GLY A 206 -11.56 -17.45 -14.12
N GLY A 207 -10.82 -16.41 -13.82
CA GLY A 207 -10.64 -15.84 -12.48
C GLY A 207 -11.74 -14.87 -12.09
N PHE A 208 -12.94 -15.36 -11.83
CA PHE A 208 -14.13 -14.52 -11.62
C PHE A 208 -14.18 -13.80 -10.29
N VAL A 209 -13.41 -14.22 -9.28
CA VAL A 209 -13.44 -13.66 -7.94
C VAL A 209 -12.02 -13.38 -7.47
N ALA A 210 -11.72 -12.11 -7.20
CA ALA A 210 -10.43 -11.71 -6.65
C ALA A 210 -10.32 -12.11 -5.17
N ARG A 211 -9.12 -12.50 -4.76
CA ARG A 211 -8.80 -12.86 -3.37
C ARG A 211 -7.39 -12.42 -3.01
N LEU A 212 -7.25 -11.81 -1.84
CA LEU A 212 -5.96 -11.70 -1.18
C LEU A 212 -5.69 -12.97 -0.39
N ARG A 213 -4.56 -13.60 -0.62
CA ARG A 213 -4.12 -14.80 0.09
C ARG A 213 -2.73 -14.59 0.68
N THR A 214 -2.38 -15.43 1.65
CA THR A 214 -1.09 -15.32 2.33
C THR A 214 -0.60 -16.67 2.85
N ILE A 215 0.69 -16.71 3.20
CA ILE A 215 1.29 -17.69 4.09
C ILE A 215 1.70 -16.94 5.36
N LEU A 216 1.28 -17.44 6.52
CA LEU A 216 1.57 -16.82 7.81
C LEU A 216 2.87 -17.36 8.40
N ASP A 217 3.63 -16.50 9.08
CA ASP A 217 4.73 -16.94 9.94
C ASP A 217 4.22 -17.52 11.27
N ALA A 218 5.13 -17.88 12.16
CA ALA A 218 4.79 -18.46 13.45
C ALA A 218 4.09 -17.47 14.41
N ALA A 219 4.26 -16.16 14.17
CA ALA A 219 3.60 -15.09 14.92
C ALA A 219 2.25 -14.67 14.32
N GLY A 220 1.87 -15.22 13.17
CA GLY A 220 0.65 -14.86 12.45
C GLY A 220 0.81 -13.67 11.50
N ARG A 221 2.06 -13.24 11.22
CA ARG A 221 2.34 -12.17 10.24
C ARG A 221 2.23 -12.74 8.81
N PRO A 222 1.49 -12.08 7.91
CA PRO A 222 1.55 -12.35 6.48
C PRO A 222 2.96 -12.16 5.92
N MET A 223 3.56 -13.23 5.40
CA MET A 223 4.88 -13.20 4.76
C MET A 223 4.78 -12.93 3.25
N VAL A 224 3.67 -13.32 2.65
CA VAL A 224 3.40 -13.11 1.23
C VAL A 224 2.04 -12.46 1.05
N MET A 225 1.93 -11.57 0.07
CA MET A 225 0.67 -11.01 -0.42
C MET A 225 0.40 -11.62 -1.79
N ILE A 226 -0.64 -12.43 -1.89
CA ILE A 226 -0.97 -13.16 -3.13
C ILE A 226 -2.25 -12.55 -3.69
N ASN A 227 -2.10 -11.69 -4.68
CA ASN A 227 -3.16 -10.93 -5.35
C ASN A 227 -3.75 -11.77 -6.48
N TRP A 228 -4.59 -12.74 -6.14
CA TRP A 228 -5.15 -13.67 -7.11
C TRP A 228 -6.40 -13.12 -7.79
N ASN A 229 -6.48 -13.21 -9.13
CA ASN A 229 -7.56 -12.73 -9.99
C ASN A 229 -7.75 -11.20 -9.95
N THR A 230 -6.67 -10.47 -9.83
CA THR A 230 -6.62 -9.01 -9.88
C THR A 230 -5.28 -8.58 -10.47
N ASP A 231 -5.21 -7.38 -10.98
CA ASP A 231 -4.08 -6.81 -11.69
C ASP A 231 -3.82 -5.40 -11.15
N MET A 232 -3.04 -5.33 -10.06
CA MET A 232 -2.64 -4.03 -9.51
C MET A 232 -1.62 -3.33 -10.40
N GLY A 233 -0.80 -4.12 -11.10
CA GLY A 233 0.22 -3.64 -12.03
C GLY A 233 -0.38 -2.74 -13.10
N ASP A 234 -1.38 -3.21 -13.82
CA ASP A 234 -2.13 -2.41 -14.80
C ASP A 234 -2.86 -1.23 -14.14
N GLY A 235 -3.42 -1.44 -12.94
CA GLY A 235 -4.02 -0.37 -12.16
C GLY A 235 -3.05 0.78 -11.86
N TRP A 236 -1.76 0.50 -11.68
CA TRP A 236 -0.71 1.51 -11.49
C TRP A 236 -0.16 2.01 -12.84
N GLU A 237 0.08 1.13 -13.82
CA GLU A 237 0.61 1.48 -15.14
C GLU A 237 -0.27 2.53 -15.82
N TRP A 238 -1.57 2.27 -15.90
CA TRP A 238 -2.53 3.10 -16.64
C TRP A 238 -3.13 4.24 -15.81
N SER A 239 -2.58 4.53 -14.65
CA SER A 239 -3.11 5.55 -13.73
C SER A 239 -3.09 6.97 -14.29
N ASN A 240 -2.25 7.27 -15.25
CA ASN A 240 -2.12 8.58 -15.89
C ASN A 240 -2.67 8.59 -17.33
N ALA A 241 -3.34 7.51 -17.73
CA ALA A 241 -3.86 7.38 -19.10
C ALA A 241 -5.20 8.11 -19.28
N GLU A 242 -5.17 9.38 -19.68
CA GLU A 242 -6.37 10.20 -19.91
C GLU A 242 -7.33 9.59 -20.96
N GLN A 243 -6.80 8.75 -21.85
CA GLN A 243 -7.60 8.04 -22.85
C GLN A 243 -8.55 6.98 -22.27
N TYR A 244 -8.36 6.59 -21.04
CA TYR A 244 -9.18 5.56 -20.36
C TYR A 244 -9.84 6.08 -19.08
N PRO A 245 -10.66 7.16 -19.14
CA PRO A 245 -11.19 7.79 -17.92
C PRO A 245 -12.08 6.86 -17.10
N GLY A 246 -12.72 5.86 -17.71
CA GLY A 246 -13.50 4.84 -17.00
C GLY A 246 -12.67 3.87 -16.17
N TYR A 247 -11.37 3.77 -16.42
CA TYR A 247 -10.44 2.90 -15.71
C TYR A 247 -9.98 3.48 -14.37
N ILE A 248 -10.15 4.79 -14.16
CA ILE A 248 -9.65 5.52 -12.98
C ILE A 248 -10.15 4.95 -11.62
N LYS A 249 -11.33 4.33 -11.60
CA LYS A 249 -11.86 3.68 -10.40
C LYS A 249 -11.01 2.49 -9.98
N TYR A 250 -10.53 1.70 -10.93
CA TYR A 250 -9.67 0.53 -10.70
C TYR A 250 -8.27 0.97 -10.27
N THR A 251 -7.74 2.01 -10.91
CA THR A 251 -6.51 2.68 -10.48
C THR A 251 -6.58 3.13 -9.01
N ALA A 252 -7.70 3.74 -8.61
CA ALA A 252 -7.88 4.18 -7.23
C ALA A 252 -7.89 3.02 -6.24
N ASP A 253 -8.50 1.91 -6.60
CA ASP A 253 -8.55 0.69 -5.77
C ASP A 253 -7.18 -0.02 -5.73
N ALA A 254 -6.46 -0.08 -6.86
CA ALA A 254 -5.10 -0.59 -6.93
C ALA A 254 -4.14 0.18 -6.01
N TYR A 255 -4.21 1.51 -6.01
CA TYR A 255 -3.40 2.33 -5.09
C TYR A 255 -3.78 2.14 -3.63
N ARG A 256 -5.08 2.07 -3.30
CA ARG A 256 -5.50 1.89 -1.91
C ARG A 256 -5.01 0.57 -1.34
N MET A 257 -5.19 -0.51 -2.10
CA MET A 257 -4.78 -1.84 -1.62
C MET A 257 -3.28 -2.02 -1.66
N GLY A 258 -2.60 -1.63 -2.73
CA GLY A 258 -1.15 -1.75 -2.85
C GLY A 258 -0.39 -0.92 -1.79
N ILE A 259 -0.84 0.30 -1.50
CA ILE A 259 -0.26 1.10 -0.41
C ILE A 259 -0.52 0.45 0.96
N ASN A 260 -1.70 -0.13 1.18
CA ASN A 260 -1.95 -0.89 2.41
C ASN A 260 -1.00 -2.07 2.55
N GLU A 261 -0.76 -2.84 1.50
CA GLU A 261 0.19 -3.96 1.52
C GLU A 261 1.61 -3.50 1.84
N ILE A 262 2.08 -2.43 1.18
CA ILE A 262 3.41 -1.86 1.44
C ILE A 262 3.50 -1.34 2.88
N VAL A 263 2.56 -0.51 3.32
CA VAL A 263 2.55 0.02 4.70
C VAL A 263 2.48 -1.12 5.73
N TYR A 264 1.63 -2.11 5.49
CA TYR A 264 1.51 -3.26 6.37
C TYR A 264 2.83 -4.03 6.49
N SER A 265 3.49 -4.30 5.36
CA SER A 265 4.77 -5.02 5.33
C SER A 265 5.91 -4.30 6.07
N LEU A 266 5.87 -2.97 6.13
CA LEU A 266 6.88 -2.15 6.80
C LEU A 266 6.59 -1.94 8.28
N THR A 267 5.37 -2.22 8.75
CA THR A 267 4.94 -1.86 10.12
C THR A 267 4.55 -3.07 10.97
N HIS A 268 4.48 -4.26 10.41
CA HIS A 268 4.08 -5.51 11.05
C HIS A 268 5.04 -6.65 10.66
#